data_fed610d505fbd8bfdb015e1b5812e31d
#
_entry.id   fed610d505fbd8bfdb015e1b5812e31d
#
_cell.length_a   1.000
_cell.length_b   1.000
_cell.length_c   1.000
_cell.angle_alpha   90.00
_cell.angle_beta   90.00
_cell.angle_gamma   90.00
#
_symmetry.space_group_name_H-M   'P 1'
#
loop_
_entity.id
_entity.type
_entity.pdbx_description
1 polymer ?
#
loop_
_entity_poly.entity_id
_entity_poly.type
_entity_poly.pdbx_seq_one_letter_code
_entity_poly.pdbx_strand_id
1 'polypeptide(L)'
;MNIKMAIKRPKTRNDKILNIVDALTNWSDEKSTITVEDDEKIIFNLHCGYGDIYTYNIIFRDDIKMDVYGGFKKNLFYLETYDSLKSLIKFLTTI
;
A
#
# COMPACT_ATOMS: atom_id res chain seq x y z
N MET A 1 21.32 21.90 3.08
CA MET A 1 20.99 21.35 3.12
C MET A 1 20.44 20.81 3.26
N ASN A 2 20.22 20.44 3.23
CA ASN A 2 19.81 19.65 3.43
C ASN A 2 18.98 19.08 3.24
N ILE A 3 18.96 19.00 3.03
CA ILE A 3 18.37 18.28 2.96
C ILE A 3 17.61 17.72 3.29
N LYS A 4 17.64 17.71 3.41
CA LYS A 4 17.12 17.06 3.86
C LYS A 4 16.19 16.65 3.98
N MET A 5 16.10 16.58 3.74
CA MET A 5 15.44 16.08 3.84
C MET A 5 14.64 15.79 4.11
N ALA A 6 14.79 15.92 3.98
CA ALA A 6 14.10 15.65 4.28
C ALA A 6 13.27 14.96 4.60
N ILE A 7 13.08 14.86 4.87
CA ILE A 7 12.22 14.14 5.14
C ILE A 7 11.11 14.06 5.48
N LYS A 8 10.98 13.94 5.13
CA LYS A 8 10.07 13.98 5.40
C LYS A 8 8.75 13.55 5.63
N ARG A 9 7.83 14.28 6.07
CA ARG A 9 6.49 13.72 6.21
C ARG A 9 5.80 13.75 4.86
N PRO A 10 5.10 12.67 4.48
CA PRO A 10 4.31 12.68 3.26
C PRO A 10 3.23 13.76 3.36
N LYS A 11 3.27 14.73 2.47
CA LYS A 11 2.32 15.83 2.47
C LYS A 11 1.29 15.69 1.38
N THR A 12 1.61 14.98 0.33
CA THR A 12 0.74 14.81 -0.82
C THR A 12 0.36 13.35 -0.98
N ARG A 13 -0.68 13.12 -1.76
CA ARG A 13 -1.09 11.76 -2.10
C ARG A 13 0.04 11.03 -2.80
N ASN A 14 0.75 11.71 -3.69
CA ASN A 14 1.85 11.09 -4.42
C ASN A 14 2.96 10.64 -3.48
N ASP A 15 3.29 11.46 -2.48
CA ASP A 15 4.29 11.09 -1.48
C ASP A 15 3.85 9.86 -0.69
N LYS A 16 2.57 9.78 -0.34
CA LYS A 16 2.04 8.63 0.38
C LYS A 16 2.13 7.36 -0.47
N ILE A 17 1.80 7.47 -1.75
CA ILE A 17 1.89 6.35 -2.68
C ILE A 17 3.33 5.85 -2.75
N LEU A 18 4.30 6.76 -2.91
CA LEU A 18 5.71 6.38 -2.97
C LEU A 18 6.16 5.69 -1.70
N ASN A 19 5.75 6.19 -0.53
CA ASN A 19 6.09 5.56 0.74
C ASN A 19 5.51 4.15 0.86
N ILE A 20 4.26 3.97 0.45
CA ILE A 20 3.63 2.66 0.51
C ILE A 20 4.31 1.69 -0.44
N VAL A 21 4.54 2.11 -1.68
CA VAL A 21 5.19 1.26 -2.69
C VAL A 21 6.59 0.85 -2.22
N ASP A 22 7.34 1.79 -1.68
CA ASP A 22 8.69 1.52 -1.20
C ASP A 22 8.68 0.50 -0.04
N ALA A 23 7.80 0.71 0.93
CA ALA A 23 7.69 -0.19 2.08
C ALA A 23 7.28 -1.60 1.64
N LEU A 24 6.32 -1.72 0.74
CA LEU A 24 5.85 -3.02 0.26
C LEU A 24 6.90 -3.70 -0.60
N THR A 25 7.62 -2.95 -1.41
CA THR A 25 8.70 -3.49 -2.23
C THR A 25 9.80 -4.10 -1.37
N ASN A 26 10.15 -3.40 -0.29
CA ASN A 26 11.20 -3.88 0.61
C ASN A 26 10.77 -5.07 1.45
N TRP A 27 9.48 -5.17 1.76
CA TRP A 27 8.97 -6.22 2.63
C TRP A 27 8.59 -7.50 1.88
N SER A 28 8.02 -7.39 0.70
CA SER A 28 7.48 -8.54 -0.03
C SER A 28 8.55 -9.23 -0.87
N ASP A 29 8.27 -10.45 -1.32
CA ASP A 29 9.20 -11.17 -2.17
C ASP A 29 9.10 -10.70 -3.62
N GLU A 30 10.03 -11.18 -4.45
CA GLU A 30 10.13 -10.75 -5.85
C GLU A 30 8.95 -11.21 -6.72
N LYS A 31 8.16 -12.17 -6.24
CA LYS A 31 6.98 -12.67 -6.97
C LYS A 31 5.75 -11.82 -6.70
N SER A 32 5.81 -10.97 -5.71
CA SER A 32 4.72 -10.03 -5.42
C SER A 32 4.79 -8.86 -6.39
N THR A 33 3.64 -8.29 -6.72
CA THR A 33 3.60 -7.15 -7.65
C THR A 33 2.85 -5.98 -7.03
N ILE A 34 3.25 -4.79 -7.42
CA ILE A 34 2.63 -3.55 -6.96
C ILE A 34 2.33 -2.71 -8.18
N THR A 35 1.07 -2.30 -8.32
CA THR A 35 0.63 -1.47 -9.45
C THR A 35 -0.05 -0.21 -8.90
N VAL A 36 0.27 0.93 -9.47
CA VAL A 36 -0.37 2.20 -9.10
C VAL A 36 -1.24 2.64 -10.26
N GLU A 37 -2.51 2.93 -9.98
CA GLU A 37 -3.48 3.38 -10.99
C GLU A 37 -3.93 4.80 -10.70
N ASP A 38 -3.67 5.72 -11.64
CA ASP A 38 -4.19 7.10 -11.64
C ASP A 38 -3.97 7.87 -10.34
N ASP A 39 -2.90 7.57 -9.61
CA ASP A 39 -2.60 8.20 -8.32
C ASP A 39 -3.74 8.09 -7.30
N GLU A 40 -4.65 7.16 -7.51
CA GLU A 40 -5.81 6.97 -6.65
C GLU A 40 -5.87 5.59 -6.02
N LYS A 41 -5.12 4.63 -6.57
CA LYS A 41 -5.27 3.24 -6.16
C LYS A 41 -3.95 2.50 -6.29
N ILE A 42 -3.65 1.72 -5.26
CA ILE A 42 -2.51 0.81 -5.29
C ILE A 42 -3.06 -0.61 -5.25
N ILE A 43 -2.63 -1.43 -6.18
CA ILE A 43 -2.97 -2.85 -6.21
C ILE A 43 -1.72 -3.62 -5.80
N PHE A 44 -1.80 -4.30 -4.67
CA PHE A 44 -0.70 -5.08 -4.14
C PHE A 44 -1.06 -6.56 -4.19
N ASN A 45 -0.42 -7.29 -5.08
CA ASN A 45 -0.61 -8.74 -5.19
C ASN A 45 0.50 -9.42 -4.42
N LEU A 46 0.18 -9.87 -3.21
CA LEU A 46 1.13 -10.49 -2.31
C LEU A 46 1.21 -11.99 -2.59
N HIS A 47 2.40 -12.44 -2.92
CA HIS A 47 2.66 -13.88 -3.10
C HIS A 47 2.77 -14.54 -1.73
N CYS A 48 1.88 -15.48 -1.45
CA CYS A 48 1.73 -16.10 -0.13
C CYS A 48 2.34 -17.50 -0.03
N GLY A 49 3.14 -17.90 -0.98
CA GLY A 49 3.65 -19.27 -1.01
C GLY A 49 2.61 -20.22 -1.63
N TYR A 50 3.03 -21.40 -2.01
CA TYR A 50 2.15 -22.40 -2.65
C TYR A 50 1.44 -21.88 -3.90
N GLY A 51 1.89 -20.77 -4.45
CA GLY A 51 1.30 -20.19 -5.64
C GLY A 51 0.06 -19.34 -5.41
N ASP A 52 -0.36 -19.15 -4.17
CA ASP A 52 -1.51 -18.32 -3.86
C ASP A 52 -1.14 -16.84 -3.87
N ILE A 53 -2.08 -16.02 -4.34
CA ILE A 53 -1.93 -14.57 -4.40
C ILE A 53 -3.05 -13.94 -3.59
N TYR A 54 -2.69 -13.16 -2.58
CA TYR A 54 -3.65 -12.35 -1.85
C TYR A 54 -3.55 -10.91 -2.38
N THR A 55 -4.67 -10.37 -2.82
CA THR A 55 -4.69 -9.05 -3.44
C THR A 55 -5.23 -8.01 -2.45
N TYR A 56 -4.47 -6.93 -2.28
CA TYR A 56 -4.93 -5.75 -1.56
C TYR A 56 -5.17 -4.62 -2.55
N ASN A 57 -6.30 -3.94 -2.40
CA ASN A 57 -6.54 -2.68 -3.11
C ASN A 57 -6.56 -1.58 -2.06
N ILE A 58 -5.68 -0.62 -2.21
CA ILE A 58 -5.60 0.56 -1.34
C ILE A 58 -6.11 1.73 -2.16
N ILE A 59 -7.28 2.24 -1.78
CA ILE A 59 -7.95 3.30 -2.53
C ILE A 59 -7.93 4.57 -1.72
N PHE A 60 -7.39 5.64 -2.30
CA PHE A 60 -7.35 6.93 -1.66
C PHE A 60 -8.72 7.59 -1.79
N ARG A 61 -9.48 7.57 -0.69
CA ARG A 61 -10.80 8.20 -0.65
C ARG A 61 -10.65 9.72 -0.79
N ASP A 62 -9.64 10.26 -0.14
CA ASP A 62 -9.27 11.67 -0.21
C ASP A 62 -7.78 11.76 0.14
N ASP A 63 -7.28 12.94 0.45
CA ASP A 63 -5.86 13.12 0.76
C ASP A 63 -5.45 12.55 2.12
N ILE A 64 -6.43 12.19 2.94
CA ILE A 64 -6.18 11.71 4.30
C ILE A 64 -6.51 10.23 4.44
N LYS A 65 -7.68 9.81 3.95
CA LYS A 65 -8.21 8.48 4.21
C LYS A 65 -7.94 7.51 3.08
N MET A 66 -7.53 6.31 3.46
CA MET A 66 -7.21 5.24 2.53
C MET A 66 -8.04 4.02 2.89
N ASP A 67 -8.91 3.60 1.96
CA ASP A 67 -9.74 2.41 2.15
C ASP A 67 -8.98 1.20 1.65
N VAL A 68 -8.94 0.14 2.45
CA VAL A 68 -8.23 -1.08 2.11
C VAL A 68 -9.20 -2.23 1.90
N TYR A 69 -9.08 -2.86 0.75
CA TYR A 69 -9.81 -4.07 0.41
C TYR A 69 -8.82 -5.21 0.23
N GLY A 70 -9.23 -6.41 0.52
CA GLY A 70 -8.35 -7.56 0.34
C GLY A 70 -9.10 -8.84 0.13
N GLY A 71 -8.45 -9.83 -0.49
CA GLY A 71 -9.04 -11.13 -0.73
C GLY A 71 -8.26 -11.94 -1.75
N PHE A 72 -8.71 -13.17 -1.98
CA PHE A 72 -8.13 -14.08 -2.95
C PHE A 72 -8.95 -14.07 -4.24
N LYS A 73 -8.27 -14.28 -5.37
CA LYS A 73 -8.93 -14.53 -6.66
C LYS A 73 -9.99 -13.49 -7.04
N LYS A 74 -9.69 -12.21 -6.84
CA LYS A 74 -10.58 -11.11 -7.20
C LYS A 74 -11.83 -10.98 -6.31
N ASN A 75 -11.98 -11.79 -5.29
CA ASN A 75 -13.05 -11.63 -4.31
C ASN A 75 -12.55 -10.72 -3.21
N LEU A 76 -12.69 -9.43 -3.42
CA LEU A 76 -12.16 -8.43 -2.49
C LEU A 76 -13.25 -7.96 -1.54
N PHE A 77 -12.89 -7.88 -0.28
CA PHE A 77 -13.78 -7.41 0.78
C PHE A 77 -13.17 -6.19 1.44
N TYR A 78 -14.04 -5.27 1.86
CA TYR A 78 -13.59 -4.13 2.64
C TYR A 78 -12.97 -4.63 3.94
N LEU A 79 -11.78 -4.16 4.26
CA LEU A 79 -11.07 -4.55 5.47
C LEU A 79 -11.06 -3.40 6.50
N GLU A 80 -10.56 -2.25 6.11
CA GLU A 80 -10.37 -1.16 7.05
C GLU A 80 -10.11 0.15 6.30
N THR A 81 -10.38 1.27 6.97
CA THR A 81 -10.02 2.59 6.48
C THR A 81 -8.93 3.15 7.39
N TYR A 82 -7.85 3.61 6.80
CA TYR A 82 -6.72 4.17 7.53
C TYR A 82 -6.59 5.65 7.23
N ASP A 83 -6.25 6.43 8.25
CA ASP A 83 -5.90 7.84 8.09
C ASP A 83 -4.44 8.10 8.44
N SER A 84 -3.71 7.05 8.77
CA SER A 84 -2.31 7.10 9.12
C SER A 84 -1.52 6.19 8.19
N LEU A 85 -0.55 6.78 7.50
CA LEU A 85 0.34 6.02 6.62
C LEU A 85 1.09 4.93 7.39
N LYS A 86 1.56 5.27 8.58
CA LYS A 86 2.29 4.34 9.43
C LYS A 86 1.42 3.12 9.79
N SER A 87 0.17 3.37 10.16
CA SER A 87 -0.75 2.30 10.53
C SER A 87 -1.08 1.40 9.35
N LEU A 88 -1.29 1.99 8.18
CA LEU A 88 -1.56 1.24 6.96
C LEU A 88 -0.37 0.34 6.61
N ILE A 89 0.82 0.89 6.58
CA ILE A 89 2.02 0.12 6.24
C ILE A 89 2.24 -1.00 7.24
N LYS A 90 2.04 -0.72 8.52
CA LYS A 90 2.17 -1.73 9.56
C LYS A 90 1.19 -2.88 9.33
N PHE A 91 -0.06 -2.56 9.01
CA PHE A 91 -1.05 -3.58 8.72
C PHE A 91 -0.63 -4.46 7.53
N LEU A 92 -0.19 -3.83 6.44
CA LEU A 92 0.17 -4.55 5.22
C LEU A 92 1.43 -5.40 5.37
N THR A 93 2.31 -5.04 6.30
CA THR A 93 3.61 -5.71 6.46
C THR A 93 3.71 -6.55 7.73
N THR A 94 2.60 -6.87 8.38
CA THR A 94 2.62 -7.61 9.65
C THR A 94 2.26 -9.09 9.49
N ILE A 95 1.86 -9.50 8.34
CA ILE A 95 1.40 -10.87 8.10
C ILE A 95 2.52 -11.89 8.14
#